data_29127fabfa47f94d492c6b4d1e109667
#
_entry.id   29127fabfa47f94d492c6b4d1e109667
#
_cell.length_a   1.000
_cell.length_b   1.000
_cell.length_c   1.000
_cell.angle_alpha   90.00
_cell.angle_beta   90.00
_cell.angle_gamma   90.00
#
_symmetry.space_group_name_H-M   'P 1'
#
loop_
_entity.id
_entity.type
_entity.pdbx_description
1 polymer ?
#
loop_
_entity_poly.entity_id
_entity_poly.type
_entity_poly.pdbx_seq_one_letter_code
_entity_poly.pdbx_strand_id
1 'polypeptide(L)'
;CLYLVRTGRIRTGGLLGAYAAFTRSPGLILVVPILFELVRSRAKAREYLALFMVPLGFAAYCMINYSVSGDAFKFMEYQSIHWNQRLGWFFGTAAYQTENAVSAASNSTALFWGLWLPNLLAQLLSLAVMILAAKRMRASYTAYFIAYFVVTMGATWLLSAPRYLAAMLSLPAAMSALVEKPRTERVLILLS
;
A
#
# COMPACT_ATOMS: atom_id res chain seq x y z
N CYS A 1 -2.20 0.10 14.65
CA CYS A 1 -2.72 -1.23 14.40
C CYS A 1 -1.65 -2.30 14.62
N LEU A 2 -0.65 -2.49 13.76
CA LEU A 2 0.38 -3.57 13.86
C LEU A 2 1.14 -3.58 15.19
N TYR A 3 1.52 -2.42 15.70
CA TYR A 3 2.18 -2.31 17.02
C TYR A 3 1.34 -2.93 18.14
N LEU A 4 0.04 -2.66 18.17
CA LEU A 4 -0.86 -3.19 19.18
C LEU A 4 -1.05 -4.71 19.07
N VAL A 5 -1.16 -5.22 17.85
CA VAL A 5 -1.22 -6.68 17.60
C VAL A 5 0.05 -7.35 18.14
N ARG A 6 1.23 -6.77 17.86
CA ARG A 6 2.53 -7.27 18.33
C ARG A 6 2.68 -7.26 19.86
N THR A 7 2.09 -6.28 20.54
CA THR A 7 2.15 -6.15 22.00
C THR A 7 1.04 -6.93 22.72
N GLY A 8 0.31 -7.80 22.01
CA GLY A 8 -0.75 -8.64 22.54
C GLY A 8 -2.11 -7.95 22.70
N ARG A 9 -2.21 -6.66 22.33
CA ARG A 9 -3.49 -5.91 22.34
C ARG A 9 -4.26 -6.13 21.03
N ILE A 10 -4.54 -7.40 20.71
CA ILE A 10 -5.02 -7.83 19.39
C ILE A 10 -6.37 -7.21 19.04
N ARG A 11 -7.31 -7.16 20.01
CA ARG A 11 -8.65 -6.57 19.79
C ARG A 11 -8.57 -5.09 19.44
N THR A 12 -7.80 -4.31 20.19
CA THR A 12 -7.59 -2.88 19.90
C THR A 12 -6.89 -2.68 18.56
N GLY A 13 -5.93 -3.55 18.23
CA GLY A 13 -5.29 -3.57 16.92
C GLY A 13 -6.28 -3.84 15.79
N GLY A 14 -7.20 -4.80 15.96
CA GLY A 14 -8.28 -5.09 15.00
C GLY A 14 -9.23 -3.91 14.81
N LEU A 15 -9.65 -3.24 15.92
CA LEU A 15 -10.49 -2.03 15.87
C LEU A 15 -9.84 -0.90 15.09
N LEU A 16 -8.55 -0.63 15.33
CA LEU A 16 -7.82 0.38 14.54
C LEU A 16 -7.64 -0.03 13.08
N GLY A 17 -7.53 -1.33 12.81
CA GLY A 17 -7.55 -1.85 11.45
C GLY A 17 -8.90 -1.63 10.75
N ALA A 18 -10.01 -1.86 11.47
CA ALA A 18 -11.36 -1.57 11.01
C ALA A 18 -11.53 -0.07 10.69
N TYR A 19 -11.08 0.79 11.59
CA TYR A 19 -11.13 2.24 11.38
C TYR A 19 -10.32 2.67 10.15
N ALA A 20 -9.12 2.10 9.96
CA ALA A 20 -8.31 2.37 8.79
C ALA A 20 -9.00 1.92 7.48
N ALA A 21 -9.65 0.75 7.48
CA ALA A 21 -10.39 0.24 6.33
C ALA A 21 -11.69 1.04 6.08
N PHE A 22 -12.31 1.57 7.12
CA PHE A 22 -13.46 2.47 7.03
C PHE A 22 -13.09 3.82 6.38
N THR A 23 -11.91 4.35 6.70
CA THR A 23 -11.47 5.66 6.16
C THR A 23 -10.93 5.58 4.74
N ARG A 24 -10.30 4.46 4.36
CA ARG A 24 -9.73 4.27 3.02
C ARG A 24 -9.71 2.79 2.64
N SER A 25 -10.15 2.47 1.42
CA SER A 25 -10.18 1.09 0.90
C SER A 25 -8.83 0.34 0.99
N PRO A 26 -7.62 0.95 0.80
CA PRO A 26 -6.36 0.27 1.03
C PRO A 26 -6.13 -0.18 2.49
N GLY A 27 -6.91 0.32 3.44
CA GLY A 27 -6.90 -0.17 4.83
C GLY A 27 -7.24 -1.66 4.94
N LEU A 28 -7.98 -2.24 4.00
CA LEU A 28 -8.24 -3.68 3.91
C LEU A 28 -6.95 -4.51 3.85
N ILE A 29 -5.90 -3.98 3.27
CA ILE A 29 -4.60 -4.66 3.13
C ILE A 29 -3.98 -4.98 4.49
N LEU A 30 -4.38 -4.28 5.57
CA LEU A 30 -3.91 -4.55 6.94
C LEU A 30 -4.26 -5.95 7.44
N VAL A 31 -5.22 -6.64 6.82
CA VAL A 31 -5.50 -8.07 7.11
C VAL A 31 -4.25 -8.91 6.92
N VAL A 32 -3.47 -8.64 5.87
CA VAL A 32 -2.27 -9.42 5.54
C VAL A 32 -1.21 -9.36 6.65
N PRO A 33 -0.68 -8.20 7.04
CA PRO A 33 0.33 -8.13 8.09
C PRO A 33 -0.20 -8.51 9.48
N ILE A 34 -1.48 -8.31 9.78
CA ILE A 34 -2.10 -8.79 11.01
C ILE A 34 -2.08 -10.31 11.04
N LEU A 35 -2.47 -10.98 9.96
CA LEU A 35 -2.41 -12.44 9.84
C LEU A 35 -0.99 -12.96 10.09
N PHE A 36 0.02 -12.35 9.47
CA PHE A 36 1.42 -12.73 9.67
C PHE A 36 1.86 -12.60 11.14
N GLU A 37 1.45 -11.54 11.84
CA GLU A 37 1.77 -11.39 13.27
C GLU A 37 1.04 -12.42 14.14
N LEU A 38 -0.23 -12.74 13.86
CA LEU A 38 -0.99 -13.74 14.60
C LEU A 38 -0.40 -15.16 14.42
N VAL A 39 -0.06 -15.53 13.19
CA VAL A 39 0.59 -16.81 12.89
C VAL A 39 1.94 -16.90 13.60
N ARG A 40 2.76 -15.84 13.52
CA ARG A 40 4.08 -15.80 14.15
C ARG A 40 4.02 -15.88 15.67
N SER A 41 3.03 -15.24 16.29
CA SER A 41 2.83 -15.25 17.75
C SER A 41 2.16 -16.53 18.24
N ARG A 42 1.79 -17.47 17.36
CA ARG A 42 0.98 -18.65 17.66
C ARG A 42 -0.29 -18.26 18.42
N ALA A 43 -0.98 -17.24 17.95
CA ALA A 43 -2.18 -16.69 18.56
C ALA A 43 -3.27 -17.77 18.73
N LYS A 44 -4.08 -17.63 19.75
CA LYS A 44 -5.23 -18.55 19.99
C LYS A 44 -6.28 -18.34 18.90
N ALA A 45 -7.03 -19.38 18.55
CA ALA A 45 -8.06 -19.35 17.51
C ALA A 45 -9.03 -18.14 17.64
N ARG A 46 -9.44 -17.80 18.86
CA ARG A 46 -10.31 -16.65 19.16
C ARG A 46 -9.69 -15.28 18.77
N GLU A 47 -8.38 -15.20 18.69
CA GLU A 47 -7.66 -13.95 18.39
C GLU A 47 -7.69 -13.64 16.89
N TYR A 48 -7.87 -14.67 16.04
CA TYR A 48 -8.07 -14.50 14.61
C TYR A 48 -9.39 -13.79 14.27
N LEU A 49 -10.35 -13.72 15.22
CA LEU A 49 -11.56 -12.90 15.05
C LEU A 49 -11.23 -11.42 14.83
N ALA A 50 -10.07 -10.94 15.30
CA ALA A 50 -9.63 -9.57 15.04
C ALA A 50 -9.37 -9.29 13.54
N LEU A 51 -9.06 -10.33 12.74
CA LEU A 51 -8.93 -10.17 11.28
C LEU A 51 -10.25 -9.76 10.62
N PHE A 52 -11.38 -10.28 11.11
CA PHE A 52 -12.70 -9.96 10.57
C PHE A 52 -13.14 -8.53 10.89
N MET A 53 -12.56 -7.89 11.90
CA MET A 53 -12.86 -6.50 12.22
C MET A 53 -12.46 -5.55 11.09
N VAL A 54 -11.36 -5.83 10.39
CA VAL A 54 -10.86 -4.98 9.30
C VAL A 54 -11.86 -4.93 8.13
N PRO A 55 -12.29 -6.06 7.53
CA PRO A 55 -13.32 -6.02 6.49
C PRO A 55 -14.69 -5.52 6.99
N LEU A 56 -15.03 -5.67 8.28
CA LEU A 56 -16.24 -5.06 8.83
C LEU A 56 -16.17 -3.52 8.78
N GLY A 57 -15.02 -2.91 9.01
CA GLY A 57 -14.84 -1.48 8.84
C GLY A 57 -15.09 -1.04 7.39
N PHE A 58 -14.59 -1.80 6.43
CA PHE A 58 -14.87 -1.54 5.00
C PHE A 58 -16.34 -1.78 4.64
N ALA A 59 -16.96 -2.82 5.20
CA ALA A 59 -18.40 -3.07 5.00
C ALA A 59 -19.25 -1.89 5.51
N ALA A 60 -18.89 -1.33 6.67
CA ALA A 60 -19.56 -0.11 7.19
C ALA A 60 -19.40 1.08 6.22
N TYR A 61 -18.24 1.27 5.61
CA TYR A 61 -18.04 2.27 4.55
C TYR A 61 -18.93 2.00 3.34
N CYS A 62 -19.02 0.74 2.87
CA CYS A 62 -19.89 0.35 1.78
C CYS A 62 -21.39 0.56 2.11
N MET A 63 -21.81 0.31 3.36
CA MET A 63 -23.18 0.58 3.81
C MET A 63 -23.53 2.07 3.75
N ILE A 64 -22.59 2.94 4.13
CA ILE A 64 -22.81 4.40 3.99
C ILE A 64 -22.93 4.78 2.51
N ASN A 65 -22.07 4.28 1.64
CA ASN A 65 -22.21 4.53 0.19
C ASN A 65 -23.58 4.07 -0.31
N TYR A 66 -24.00 2.88 0.08
CA TYR A 66 -25.31 2.35 -0.32
C TYR A 66 -26.47 3.23 0.17
N SER A 67 -26.41 3.70 1.42
CA SER A 67 -27.47 4.55 1.98
C SER A 67 -27.58 5.91 1.29
N VAL A 68 -26.48 6.42 0.75
CA VAL A 68 -26.43 7.75 0.10
C VAL A 68 -26.71 7.67 -1.40
N SER A 69 -26.18 6.65 -2.09
CA SER A 69 -26.20 6.56 -3.56
C SER A 69 -26.98 5.37 -4.13
N GLY A 70 -27.48 4.49 -3.27
CA GLY A 70 -28.11 3.23 -3.69
C GLY A 70 -27.16 2.16 -4.20
N ASP A 71 -25.83 2.45 -4.22
CA ASP A 71 -24.79 1.53 -4.66
C ASP A 71 -23.62 1.52 -3.67
N ALA A 72 -23.33 0.34 -3.10
CA ALA A 72 -22.25 0.15 -2.13
C ALA A 72 -20.85 0.44 -2.70
N PHE A 73 -20.66 0.30 -4.00
CA PHE A 73 -19.39 0.45 -4.72
C PHE A 73 -19.34 1.71 -5.59
N LYS A 74 -20.24 2.65 -5.40
CA LYS A 74 -20.33 3.89 -6.19
C LYS A 74 -19.00 4.66 -6.25
N PHE A 75 -18.20 4.58 -5.20
CA PHE A 75 -16.86 5.19 -5.18
C PHE A 75 -15.92 4.63 -6.26
N MET A 76 -16.06 3.36 -6.64
CA MET A 76 -15.25 2.75 -7.72
C MET A 76 -15.67 3.29 -9.09
N GLU A 77 -16.97 3.49 -9.28
CA GLU A 77 -17.52 4.11 -10.49
C GLU A 77 -17.01 5.55 -10.63
N TYR A 78 -17.05 6.34 -9.55
CA TYR A 78 -16.50 7.70 -9.55
C TYR A 78 -15.01 7.74 -9.86
N GLN A 79 -14.22 6.82 -9.30
CA GLN A 79 -12.82 6.70 -9.65
C GLN A 79 -12.60 6.38 -11.13
N SER A 80 -13.44 5.50 -11.70
CA SER A 80 -13.37 5.15 -13.11
C SER A 80 -13.74 6.33 -14.02
N ILE A 81 -14.82 7.07 -13.69
CA ILE A 81 -15.33 8.16 -14.53
C ILE A 81 -14.44 9.40 -14.45
N HIS A 82 -14.06 9.82 -13.24
CA HIS A 82 -13.36 11.10 -13.04
C HIS A 82 -11.84 10.99 -13.08
N TRP A 83 -11.28 9.82 -12.75
CA TRP A 83 -9.84 9.61 -12.64
C TRP A 83 -9.32 8.55 -13.62
N ASN A 84 -10.19 7.98 -14.44
CA ASN A 84 -9.87 6.86 -15.34
C ASN A 84 -9.14 5.70 -14.64
N GLN A 85 -9.36 5.56 -13.32
CA GLN A 85 -8.65 4.63 -12.45
C GLN A 85 -9.52 3.41 -12.15
N ARG A 86 -9.00 2.21 -12.49
CA ARG A 86 -9.62 0.91 -12.21
C ARG A 86 -8.58 -0.02 -11.63
N LEU A 87 -9.02 -1.00 -10.85
CA LEU A 87 -8.16 -2.11 -10.48
C LEU A 87 -7.88 -2.93 -11.73
N GLY A 88 -6.61 -3.07 -12.07
CA GLY A 88 -6.13 -3.84 -13.21
C GLY A 88 -5.28 -5.02 -12.75
N TRP A 89 -4.90 -5.87 -13.72
CA TRP A 89 -3.90 -6.90 -13.49
C TRP A 89 -2.52 -6.24 -13.36
N PHE A 90 -1.83 -6.49 -12.25
CA PHE A 90 -0.57 -5.82 -11.89
C PHE A 90 0.44 -5.77 -13.05
N PHE A 91 0.71 -6.90 -13.71
CA PHE A 91 1.68 -6.94 -14.81
C PHE A 91 1.19 -6.20 -16.05
N GLY A 92 -0.11 -6.24 -16.34
CA GLY A 92 -0.70 -5.45 -17.43
C GLY A 92 -0.58 -3.96 -17.18
N THR A 93 -0.80 -3.51 -15.94
CA THR A 93 -0.64 -2.10 -15.56
C THR A 93 0.83 -1.68 -15.60
N ALA A 94 1.76 -2.53 -15.17
CA ALA A 94 3.19 -2.27 -15.26
C ALA A 94 3.66 -2.13 -16.71
N ALA A 95 3.19 -3.01 -17.61
CA ALA A 95 3.46 -2.91 -19.05
C ALA A 95 2.92 -1.59 -19.61
N TYR A 96 1.66 -1.26 -19.34
CA TYR A 96 1.04 0.00 -19.75
C TYR A 96 1.85 1.24 -19.31
N GLN A 97 2.30 1.28 -18.05
CA GLN A 97 3.11 2.40 -17.54
C GLN A 97 4.45 2.50 -18.26
N THR A 98 5.09 1.37 -18.54
CA THR A 98 6.37 1.32 -19.25
C THR A 98 6.22 1.76 -20.70
N GLU A 99 5.20 1.28 -21.41
CA GLU A 99 4.90 1.66 -22.80
C GLU A 99 4.62 3.18 -22.92
N ASN A 100 3.83 3.72 -21.99
CA ASN A 100 3.56 5.17 -21.97
C ASN A 100 4.82 5.98 -21.65
N ALA A 101 5.71 5.50 -20.78
CA ALA A 101 6.98 6.17 -20.51
C ALA A 101 7.88 6.19 -21.74
N VAL A 102 7.99 5.08 -22.47
CA VAL A 102 8.76 4.99 -23.71
C VAL A 102 8.17 5.91 -24.79
N SER A 103 6.85 5.89 -24.97
CA SER A 103 6.16 6.77 -25.90
C SER A 103 6.36 8.26 -25.55
N ALA A 104 6.26 8.61 -24.28
CA ALA A 104 6.46 9.98 -23.81
C ALA A 104 7.90 10.45 -24.00
N ALA A 105 8.89 9.58 -23.87
CA ALA A 105 10.28 9.92 -24.11
C ALA A 105 10.53 10.44 -25.53
N SER A 106 9.78 9.94 -26.52
CA SER A 106 9.89 10.36 -27.92
C SER A 106 8.97 11.54 -28.29
N ASN A 107 7.79 11.62 -27.64
CA ASN A 107 6.71 12.50 -28.09
C ASN A 107 6.45 13.70 -27.17
N SER A 108 6.83 13.63 -25.89
CA SER A 108 6.53 14.68 -24.91
C SER A 108 7.50 14.68 -23.73
N THR A 109 8.56 15.47 -23.84
CA THR A 109 9.56 15.65 -22.78
C THR A 109 8.91 16.03 -21.43
N ALA A 110 7.88 16.87 -21.44
CA ALA A 110 7.19 17.29 -20.21
C ALA A 110 6.48 16.12 -19.50
N LEU A 111 5.77 15.25 -20.23
CA LEU A 111 5.11 14.07 -19.67
C LEU A 111 6.14 13.03 -19.22
N PHE A 112 7.21 12.85 -19.94
CA PHE A 112 8.27 11.91 -19.56
C PHE A 112 8.91 12.30 -18.24
N TRP A 113 9.44 13.52 -18.11
CA TRP A 113 10.13 13.99 -16.91
C TRP A 113 9.18 14.33 -15.75
N GLY A 114 7.98 14.85 -16.05
CA GLY A 114 7.03 15.31 -15.04
C GLY A 114 6.15 14.21 -14.46
N LEU A 115 5.95 13.10 -15.18
CA LEU A 115 4.99 12.08 -14.78
C LEU A 115 5.58 10.66 -14.82
N TRP A 116 5.95 10.17 -16.02
CA TRP A 116 6.23 8.74 -16.17
C TRP A 116 7.53 8.31 -15.51
N LEU A 117 8.62 9.04 -15.73
CA LEU A 117 9.92 8.72 -15.15
C LEU A 117 9.92 8.77 -13.61
N PRO A 118 9.40 9.81 -12.93
CA PRO A 118 9.32 9.83 -11.48
C PRO A 118 8.47 8.69 -10.90
N ASN A 119 7.35 8.35 -11.56
CA ASN A 119 6.52 7.23 -11.14
C ASN A 119 7.25 5.89 -11.22
N LEU A 120 7.93 5.59 -12.32
CA LEU A 120 8.70 4.37 -12.50
C LEU A 120 9.89 4.30 -11.54
N LEU A 121 10.63 5.41 -11.38
CA LEU A 121 11.76 5.47 -10.46
C LEU A 121 11.32 5.23 -9.01
N ALA A 122 10.22 5.85 -8.57
CA ALA A 122 9.68 5.63 -7.23
C ALA A 122 9.31 4.17 -6.99
N GLN A 123 8.69 3.50 -7.95
CA GLN A 123 8.35 2.08 -7.88
C GLN A 123 9.62 1.20 -7.79
N LEU A 124 10.58 1.41 -8.69
CA LEU A 124 11.83 0.64 -8.73
C LEU A 124 12.66 0.86 -7.46
N LEU A 125 12.80 2.10 -7.00
CA LEU A 125 13.53 2.42 -5.78
C LEU A 125 12.88 1.81 -4.54
N SER A 126 11.55 1.86 -4.44
CA SER A 126 10.83 1.24 -3.32
C SER A 126 11.00 -0.28 -3.29
N LEU A 127 10.96 -0.94 -4.45
CA LEU A 127 11.25 -2.37 -4.57
C LEU A 127 12.69 -2.68 -4.17
N ALA A 128 13.66 -1.91 -4.67
CA ALA A 128 15.07 -2.10 -4.31
C ALA A 128 15.31 -1.95 -2.80
N VAL A 129 14.77 -0.91 -2.18
CA VAL A 129 14.86 -0.69 -0.72
C VAL A 129 14.26 -1.87 0.04
N MET A 130 13.08 -2.35 -0.36
CA MET A 130 12.43 -3.47 0.31
C MET A 130 13.18 -4.79 0.13
N ILE A 131 13.73 -5.08 -1.05
CA ILE A 131 14.54 -6.28 -1.29
C ILE A 131 15.79 -6.26 -0.40
N LEU A 132 16.49 -5.13 -0.34
CA LEU A 132 17.70 -4.98 0.48
C LEU A 132 17.39 -5.08 1.98
N ALA A 133 16.25 -4.53 2.42
CA ALA A 133 15.85 -4.55 3.82
C ALA A 133 15.13 -5.84 4.26
N ALA A 134 14.68 -6.68 3.33
CA ALA A 134 13.78 -7.82 3.62
C ALA A 134 14.31 -8.76 4.71
N LYS A 135 15.60 -9.05 4.72
CA LYS A 135 16.25 -9.91 5.74
C LYS A 135 16.38 -9.25 7.11
N ARG A 136 16.31 -7.93 7.18
CA ARG A 136 16.47 -7.12 8.40
C ARG A 136 15.12 -6.71 8.99
N MET A 137 14.05 -6.90 8.23
CA MET A 137 12.69 -6.53 8.62
C MET A 137 11.88 -7.75 9.08
N ARG A 138 10.81 -7.48 9.81
CA ARG A 138 9.83 -8.51 10.12
C ARG A 138 9.03 -8.87 8.88
N ALA A 139 8.71 -10.16 8.75
CA ALA A 139 7.91 -10.68 7.62
C ALA A 139 6.56 -9.97 7.45
N SER A 140 5.93 -9.50 8.54
CA SER A 140 4.68 -8.74 8.49
C SER A 140 4.82 -7.41 7.73
N TYR A 141 5.94 -6.70 7.86
CA TYR A 141 6.18 -5.47 7.10
C TYR A 141 6.44 -5.75 5.62
N THR A 142 7.20 -6.82 5.33
CA THR A 142 7.44 -7.26 3.94
C THR A 142 6.14 -7.71 3.29
N ALA A 143 5.31 -8.49 4.00
CA ALA A 143 4.01 -8.92 3.50
C ALA A 143 3.05 -7.72 3.28
N TYR A 144 3.06 -6.74 4.18
CA TYR A 144 2.30 -5.50 3.99
C TYR A 144 2.78 -4.74 2.76
N PHE A 145 4.11 -4.61 2.57
CA PHE A 145 4.66 -3.96 1.38
C PHE A 145 4.17 -4.63 0.11
N ILE A 146 4.34 -5.96 0.01
CA ILE A 146 3.96 -6.71 -1.19
C ILE A 146 2.47 -6.52 -1.50
N ALA A 147 1.60 -6.72 -0.50
CA ALA A 147 0.16 -6.61 -0.70
C ALA A 147 -0.25 -5.18 -1.07
N TYR A 148 0.30 -4.18 -0.38
CA TYR A 148 0.02 -2.78 -0.68
C TYR A 148 0.55 -2.37 -2.05
N PHE A 149 1.78 -2.77 -2.39
CA PHE A 149 2.41 -2.47 -3.67
C PHE A 149 1.60 -3.06 -4.82
N VAL A 150 1.24 -4.35 -4.75
CA VAL A 150 0.45 -5.01 -5.80
C VAL A 150 -0.90 -4.35 -6.00
N VAL A 151 -1.61 -4.02 -4.93
CA VAL A 151 -2.95 -3.40 -5.02
C VAL A 151 -2.87 -1.96 -5.52
N THR A 152 -1.95 -1.16 -5.00
CA THR A 152 -1.88 0.27 -5.35
C THR A 152 -1.21 0.52 -6.69
N MET A 153 -0.15 -0.23 -7.01
CA MET A 153 0.54 -0.12 -8.30
C MET A 153 -0.18 -0.90 -9.41
N GLY A 154 -1.07 -1.83 -9.06
CA GLY A 154 -1.94 -2.52 -9.99
C GLY A 154 -3.14 -1.70 -10.48
N ALA A 155 -3.37 -0.50 -9.93
CA ALA A 155 -4.39 0.39 -10.44
C ALA A 155 -3.97 0.97 -11.81
N THR A 156 -4.90 1.01 -12.75
CA THR A 156 -4.70 1.69 -14.04
C THR A 156 -4.55 3.20 -13.80
N TRP A 157 -3.86 3.92 -14.66
CA TRP A 157 -3.70 5.37 -14.57
C TRP A 157 -3.15 5.85 -13.22
N LEU A 158 -1.95 5.39 -12.89
CA LEU A 158 -1.28 5.75 -11.67
C LEU A 158 -0.53 7.09 -11.82
N LEU A 159 -1.21 8.19 -11.54
CA LEU A 159 -0.64 9.54 -11.66
C LEU A 159 0.27 9.95 -10.49
N SER A 160 0.28 9.21 -9.40
CA SER A 160 0.90 9.64 -8.14
C SER A 160 1.53 8.47 -7.37
N ALA A 161 2.31 7.61 -8.04
CA ALA A 161 3.02 6.52 -7.37
C ALA A 161 3.86 6.99 -6.16
N PRO A 162 4.64 8.08 -6.23
CA PRO A 162 5.41 8.57 -5.10
C PRO A 162 4.55 8.84 -3.86
N ARG A 163 3.36 9.43 -4.01
CA ARG A 163 2.44 9.74 -2.91
C ARG A 163 1.91 8.48 -2.24
N TYR A 164 1.56 7.45 -3.01
CA TYR A 164 1.09 6.18 -2.45
C TYR A 164 2.21 5.43 -1.73
N LEU A 165 3.42 5.45 -2.30
CA LEU A 165 4.59 4.82 -1.71
C LEU A 165 5.05 5.55 -0.44
N ALA A 166 5.03 6.89 -0.42
CA ALA A 166 5.36 7.68 0.77
C ALA A 166 4.37 7.44 1.93
N ALA A 167 3.10 7.17 1.63
CA ALA A 167 2.10 6.82 2.64
C ALA A 167 2.27 5.40 3.22
N MET A 168 3.14 4.58 2.65
CA MET A 168 3.35 3.19 3.03
C MET A 168 4.32 3.10 4.21
N LEU A 169 3.80 2.73 5.40
CA LEU A 169 4.58 2.61 6.64
C LEU A 169 5.81 1.68 6.52
N SER A 170 5.74 0.63 5.70
CA SER A 170 6.84 -0.33 5.54
C SER A 170 8.07 0.27 4.85
N LEU A 171 7.91 1.28 4.01
CA LEU A 171 9.02 1.88 3.28
C LEU A 171 9.96 2.70 4.19
N PRO A 172 9.49 3.65 5.01
CA PRO A 172 10.34 4.30 6.01
C PRO A 172 10.98 3.32 7.00
N ALA A 173 10.24 2.28 7.41
CA ALA A 173 10.79 1.24 8.28
C ALA A 173 11.91 0.45 7.59
N ALA A 174 11.79 0.17 6.29
CA ALA A 174 12.85 -0.47 5.49
C ALA A 174 14.09 0.43 5.36
N MET A 175 13.88 1.69 5.05
CA MET A 175 14.95 2.68 4.97
C MET A 175 15.71 2.77 6.31
N SER A 176 14.98 2.86 7.43
CA SER A 176 15.56 2.85 8.77
C SER A 176 16.37 1.57 9.06
N ALA A 177 15.90 0.40 8.62
CA ALA A 177 16.62 -0.86 8.80
C ALA A 177 17.91 -0.97 7.98
N LEU A 178 18.07 -0.17 6.94
CA LEU A 178 19.28 -0.11 6.11
C LEU A 178 20.33 0.88 6.64
N VAL A 179 19.95 1.76 7.56
CA VAL A 179 20.85 2.75 8.16
C VAL A 179 21.74 2.09 9.20
N GLU A 180 22.93 1.68 8.80
CA GLU A 180 23.96 1.13 9.71
C GLU A 180 25.05 2.16 10.02
N LYS A 181 25.20 3.18 9.20
CA LYS A 181 26.29 4.16 9.31
C LYS A 181 25.75 5.58 9.13
N PRO A 182 26.33 6.60 9.80
CA PRO A 182 25.92 8.00 9.67
C PRO A 182 25.95 8.53 8.22
N ARG A 183 26.78 7.94 7.36
CA ARG A 183 26.84 8.30 5.94
C ARG A 183 25.61 7.82 5.19
N THR A 184 25.13 6.61 5.46
CA THR A 184 23.91 6.06 4.84
C THR A 184 22.68 6.84 5.27
N GLU A 185 22.63 7.27 6.54
CA GLU A 185 21.57 8.13 7.07
C GLU A 185 21.48 9.45 6.29
N ARG A 186 22.60 10.15 6.11
CA ARG A 186 22.64 11.41 5.36
C ARG A 186 22.18 11.26 3.92
N VAL A 187 22.59 10.18 3.24
CA VAL A 187 22.14 9.91 1.85
C VAL A 187 20.65 9.67 1.80
N LEU A 188 20.07 8.91 2.73
CA LEU A 188 18.63 8.66 2.77
C LEU A 188 17.82 9.91 3.11
N ILE A 189 18.32 10.77 4.00
CA ILE A 189 17.68 12.07 4.31
C ILE A 189 17.68 13.00 3.09
N LEU A 190 18.77 12.99 2.29
CA LEU A 190 18.84 13.81 1.07
C LEU A 190 17.96 13.31 -0.08
N LEU A 191 17.57 12.02 -0.05
CA LEU A 191 16.73 11.39 -1.07
C LEU A 191 15.23 11.35 -0.69
N SER A 192 14.88 11.70 0.53
CA SER A 192 13.50 11.74 1.04
C SER A 192 12.88 13.13 0.90
#